data_c9a32da317930fcfb4d2fe68c87878a3
#
_entry.id   c9a32da317930fcfb4d2fe68c87878a3
#
_cell.length_a   1.000
_cell.length_b   1.000
_cell.length_c   1.000
_cell.angle_alpha   90.00
_cell.angle_beta   90.00
_cell.angle_gamma   90.00
#
_symmetry.space_group_name_H-M   'P 1'
#
loop_
_entity.id
_entity.type
_entity.pdbx_description
1 polymer ?
#
loop_
_entity_poly.entity_id
_entity_poly.type
_entity_poly.pdbx_seq_one_letter_code
_entity_poly.pdbx_strand_id
1 'polypeptide(L)'
;MDRVEKMLGRMKAGKLYRCVDWDPEGKAKDLVDKFNGAPRSETMTRTGEYLGKLFAHMGKECYIEPPFYCDYGTNIHVGDYFYANTGLIVLDQCDVIIGDHAFLGPRVNIYCACHPIDAMIRNAGVELGKPVTIGDNVWIGGNTVINPGVTIGSNVVIGSGSVITKDIPDGVIAAGNPCKVIRPITEKDREYWLEQVKEFEKDTGEQVLW
;
A
#
# COMPACT_ATOMS: atom_id res chain seq x y z
N MET A 1 20.58 -8.93 23.35
CA MET A 1 19.37 -8.74 22.55
C MET A 1 18.18 -9.21 23.41
N ASP A 2 17.31 -8.32 23.76
CA ASP A 2 16.14 -8.67 24.55
C ASP A 2 15.12 -9.49 23.75
N ARG A 3 14.01 -9.89 24.40
CA ARG A 3 12.98 -10.70 23.75
C ARG A 3 12.28 -9.94 22.63
N VAL A 4 12.03 -8.64 22.80
CA VAL A 4 11.33 -7.79 21.83
C VAL A 4 12.19 -7.67 20.58
N GLU A 5 13.45 -7.25 20.72
CA GLU A 5 14.40 -7.14 19.59
C GLU A 5 14.53 -8.46 18.83
N LYS A 6 14.61 -9.59 19.56
CA LYS A 6 14.71 -10.91 18.93
C LYS A 6 13.47 -11.26 18.11
N MET A 7 12.25 -10.96 18.61
CA MET A 7 11.01 -11.25 17.88
C MET A 7 10.84 -10.32 16.67
N LEU A 8 11.12 -9.02 16.82
CA LEU A 8 11.10 -8.06 15.71
C LEU A 8 12.12 -8.44 14.61
N GLY A 9 13.33 -8.84 14.99
CA GLY A 9 14.33 -9.31 14.03
C GLY A 9 13.89 -10.58 13.28
N ARG A 10 13.17 -11.50 13.93
CA ARG A 10 12.59 -12.68 13.28
C ARG A 10 11.46 -12.31 12.33
N MET A 11 10.58 -11.42 12.75
CA MET A 11 9.47 -10.88 11.96
C MET A 11 9.97 -10.27 10.65
N LYS A 12 10.90 -9.33 10.74
CA LYS A 12 11.52 -8.69 9.55
C LYS A 12 12.25 -9.67 8.64
N ALA A 13 12.81 -10.74 9.21
CA ALA A 13 13.47 -11.81 8.44
C ALA A 13 12.49 -12.85 7.86
N GLY A 14 11.18 -12.64 7.93
CA GLY A 14 10.17 -13.58 7.43
C GLY A 14 10.15 -14.93 8.16
N LYS A 15 10.63 -14.98 9.39
CA LYS A 15 10.71 -16.20 10.21
C LYS A 15 9.56 -16.23 11.21
N LEU A 16 9.18 -17.43 11.66
CA LEU A 16 8.19 -17.56 12.75
C LEU A 16 8.61 -16.72 13.97
N TYR A 17 7.68 -15.92 14.46
CA TYR A 17 7.85 -15.08 15.65
C TYR A 17 6.58 -15.16 16.52
N ARG A 18 6.64 -14.64 17.73
CA ARG A 18 5.48 -14.36 18.57
C ARG A 18 5.27 -12.86 18.65
N CYS A 19 4.03 -12.43 18.59
CA CYS A 19 3.69 -11.04 18.80
C CYS A 19 4.26 -10.54 20.14
N VAL A 20 4.81 -9.35 20.10
CA VAL A 20 5.38 -8.64 21.26
C VAL A 20 4.85 -7.21 21.26
N ASP A 21 4.72 -6.63 22.43
CA ASP A 21 4.43 -5.21 22.55
C ASP A 21 5.70 -4.42 22.19
N TRP A 22 5.69 -3.85 21.00
CA TRP A 22 6.82 -3.09 20.44
C TRP A 22 6.65 -1.57 20.65
N ASP A 23 5.42 -1.12 20.94
CA ASP A 23 5.06 0.28 21.17
C ASP A 23 4.28 0.42 22.49
N PRO A 24 4.92 0.11 23.64
CA PRO A 24 4.24 0.10 24.93
C PRO A 24 3.75 1.50 25.35
N GLU A 25 4.27 2.57 24.73
CA GLU A 25 3.83 3.94 24.96
C GLU A 25 2.70 4.37 24.01
N GLY A 26 2.34 3.54 23.02
CA GLY A 26 1.26 3.80 22.06
C GLY A 26 1.53 4.92 21.04
N LYS A 27 2.78 5.33 20.87
CA LYS A 27 3.14 6.49 20.03
C LYS A 27 2.73 6.32 18.55
N ALA A 28 2.90 5.13 18.00
CA ALA A 28 2.51 4.85 16.62
C ALA A 28 1.00 4.91 16.44
N LYS A 29 0.24 4.31 17.36
CA LYS A 29 -1.23 4.37 17.36
C LYS A 29 -1.75 5.79 17.54
N ASP A 30 -1.13 6.56 18.43
CA ASP A 30 -1.47 7.98 18.63
C ASP A 30 -1.31 8.81 17.35
N LEU A 31 -0.30 8.54 16.53
CA LEU A 31 -0.10 9.23 15.25
C LEU A 31 -1.20 8.88 14.25
N VAL A 32 -1.61 7.61 14.19
CA VAL A 32 -2.73 7.16 13.34
C VAL A 32 -4.05 7.77 13.80
N ASP A 33 -4.31 7.80 15.10
CA ASP A 33 -5.54 8.38 15.67
C ASP A 33 -5.60 9.90 15.44
N LYS A 34 -4.50 10.62 15.59
CA LYS A 34 -4.39 12.03 15.27
C LYS A 34 -4.62 12.29 13.78
N PHE A 35 -4.02 11.49 12.90
CA PHE A 35 -4.25 11.58 11.47
C PHE A 35 -5.74 11.38 11.13
N ASN A 36 -6.37 10.33 11.67
CA ASN A 36 -7.77 10.02 11.41
C ASN A 36 -8.74 11.05 12.01
N GLY A 37 -8.40 11.64 13.14
CA GLY A 37 -9.20 12.65 13.83
C GLY A 37 -8.92 14.09 13.41
N ALA A 38 -7.92 14.35 12.56
CA ALA A 38 -7.55 15.70 12.15
C ALA A 38 -8.70 16.39 11.38
N PRO A 39 -8.92 17.70 11.62
CA PRO A 39 -9.99 18.43 10.97
C PRO A 39 -9.74 18.56 9.46
N ARG A 40 -10.81 18.79 8.70
CA ARG A 40 -10.72 18.95 7.23
C ARG A 40 -9.84 20.13 6.80
N SER A 41 -9.67 21.14 7.64
CA SER A 41 -8.75 22.26 7.39
C SER A 41 -7.29 21.83 7.23
N GLU A 42 -6.92 20.65 7.76
CA GLU A 42 -5.57 20.08 7.67
C GLU A 42 -5.41 19.06 6.53
N THR A 43 -6.38 18.97 5.63
CA THR A 43 -6.43 17.95 4.55
C THR A 43 -5.12 17.82 3.78
N MET A 44 -4.48 18.93 3.42
CA MET A 44 -3.27 18.92 2.60
C MET A 44 -1.98 18.66 3.40
N THR A 45 -1.98 18.88 4.70
CA THR A 45 -0.78 18.82 5.53
C THR A 45 -0.71 17.60 6.44
N ARG A 46 -1.86 17.05 6.83
CA ARG A 46 -1.96 15.97 7.83
C ARG A 46 -1.19 14.70 7.47
N THR A 47 -1.12 14.34 6.17
CA THR A 47 -0.37 13.14 5.74
C THR A 47 1.10 13.25 6.12
N GLY A 48 1.77 14.34 5.74
CA GLY A 48 3.16 14.58 6.10
C GLY A 48 3.36 14.84 7.60
N GLU A 49 2.43 15.54 8.24
CA GLU A 49 2.56 15.91 9.65
C GLU A 49 2.46 14.70 10.60
N TYR A 50 1.57 13.76 10.33
CA TYR A 50 1.34 12.60 11.20
C TYR A 50 1.98 11.33 10.64
N LEU A 51 1.63 10.92 9.43
CA LEU A 51 2.11 9.67 8.83
C LEU A 51 3.56 9.76 8.34
N GLY A 52 4.02 10.96 7.91
CA GLY A 52 5.42 11.17 7.59
C GLY A 52 6.38 11.02 8.77
N LYS A 53 5.87 11.12 10.01
CA LYS A 53 6.64 10.84 11.24
C LYS A 53 6.59 9.36 11.64
N LEU A 54 5.64 8.61 11.10
CA LEU A 54 5.41 7.21 11.42
C LEU A 54 6.07 6.27 10.41
N PHE A 55 5.95 6.58 9.11
CA PHE A 55 6.45 5.71 8.04
C PHE A 55 7.98 5.65 8.04
N ALA A 56 8.52 4.50 7.66
CA ALA A 56 9.96 4.33 7.48
C ALA A 56 10.51 5.28 6.41
N HIS A 57 9.74 5.50 5.34
CA HIS A 57 10.03 6.49 4.30
C HIS A 57 8.73 7.04 3.71
N MET A 58 8.72 8.34 3.44
CA MET A 58 7.66 9.00 2.70
C MET A 58 8.28 10.00 1.73
N GLY A 59 7.99 9.82 0.44
CA GLY A 59 8.38 10.74 -0.61
C GLY A 59 7.66 12.08 -0.53
N LYS A 60 7.89 12.95 -1.49
CA LYS A 60 7.22 14.25 -1.59
C LYS A 60 5.82 14.12 -2.16
N GLU A 61 4.97 15.13 -1.88
CA GLU A 61 3.60 15.27 -2.42
C GLU A 61 2.74 14.01 -2.21
N CYS A 62 2.91 13.34 -1.07
CA CYS A 62 2.09 12.19 -0.70
C CYS A 62 0.77 12.63 -0.08
N TYR A 63 -0.31 11.96 -0.45
CA TYR A 63 -1.64 12.24 0.08
C TYR A 63 -2.41 10.96 0.40
N ILE A 64 -2.93 10.87 1.62
CA ILE A 64 -3.76 9.74 2.08
C ILE A 64 -5.08 10.29 2.62
N GLU A 65 -6.21 9.79 2.09
CA GLU A 65 -7.53 10.09 2.65
C GLU A 65 -7.81 9.26 3.90
N PRO A 66 -8.25 9.84 4.99
CA PRO A 66 -8.65 9.09 6.17
C PRO A 66 -9.98 8.32 5.93
N PRO A 67 -10.23 7.27 6.75
CA PRO A 67 -9.31 6.74 7.72
C PRO A 67 -8.21 5.87 7.10
N PHE A 68 -7.07 5.81 7.77
CA PHE A 68 -5.94 4.92 7.50
C PHE A 68 -5.67 4.05 8.72
N TYR A 69 -5.27 2.79 8.51
CA TYR A 69 -4.87 1.89 9.59
C TYR A 69 -3.64 1.07 9.22
N CYS A 70 -2.77 0.86 10.19
CA CYS A 70 -1.61 -0.02 10.07
C CYS A 70 -1.31 -0.71 11.40
N ASP A 71 -0.44 -1.73 11.37
CA ASP A 71 0.03 -2.40 12.59
C ASP A 71 1.23 -1.67 13.20
N TYR A 72 2.23 -1.34 12.40
CA TYR A 72 3.48 -0.71 12.85
C TYR A 72 3.67 0.69 12.25
N GLY A 73 3.39 0.86 10.98
CA GLY A 73 3.70 2.07 10.22
C GLY A 73 5.20 2.18 9.88
N THR A 74 6.06 1.76 10.78
CA THR A 74 7.52 1.85 10.66
C THR A 74 8.14 0.89 9.63
N ASN A 75 7.35 0.04 8.99
CA ASN A 75 7.76 -0.82 7.90
C ASN A 75 7.12 -0.40 6.56
N ILE A 76 6.48 0.78 6.51
CA ILE A 76 5.84 1.31 5.30
C ILE A 76 6.78 2.31 4.63
N HIS A 77 7.05 2.10 3.34
CA HIS A 77 7.84 2.96 2.48
C HIS A 77 6.98 3.37 1.29
N VAL A 78 6.81 4.66 1.07
CA VAL A 78 6.09 5.19 -0.09
C VAL A 78 6.97 6.18 -0.85
N GLY A 79 6.95 6.10 -2.17
CA GLY A 79 7.68 6.99 -3.07
C GLY A 79 7.00 8.35 -3.24
N ASP A 80 7.48 9.11 -4.22
CA ASP A 80 6.96 10.44 -4.57
C ASP A 80 5.55 10.35 -5.17
N TYR A 81 4.72 11.37 -4.91
CA TYR A 81 3.37 11.51 -5.48
C TYR A 81 2.44 10.33 -5.19
N PHE A 82 2.64 9.67 -4.07
CA PHE A 82 1.76 8.59 -3.62
C PHE A 82 0.39 9.13 -3.23
N TYR A 83 -0.66 8.52 -3.78
CA TYR A 83 -2.04 8.80 -3.42
C TYR A 83 -2.76 7.56 -2.93
N ALA A 84 -3.45 7.65 -1.79
CA ALA A 84 -4.37 6.62 -1.35
C ALA A 84 -5.73 7.22 -0.96
N ASN A 85 -6.78 6.63 -1.48
CA ASN A 85 -8.16 6.97 -1.13
C ASN A 85 -8.54 6.37 0.24
N THR A 86 -9.68 6.77 0.75
CA THR A 86 -10.18 6.45 2.10
C THR A 86 -10.20 4.96 2.41
N GLY A 87 -9.84 4.61 3.63
CA GLY A 87 -9.94 3.24 4.15
C GLY A 87 -8.78 2.33 3.75
N LEU A 88 -7.60 2.88 3.44
CA LEU A 88 -6.40 2.09 3.25
C LEU A 88 -6.04 1.36 4.56
N ILE A 89 -5.80 0.05 4.47
CA ILE A 89 -5.31 -0.78 5.58
C ILE A 89 -3.99 -1.44 5.15
N VAL A 90 -2.97 -1.30 5.99
CA VAL A 90 -1.65 -1.92 5.77
C VAL A 90 -1.23 -2.70 7.01
N LEU A 91 -1.23 -4.04 6.90
CA LEU A 91 -0.71 -4.90 7.97
C LEU A 91 0.78 -5.14 7.70
N ASP A 92 1.61 -4.26 8.24
CA ASP A 92 3.04 -4.12 7.91
C ASP A 92 3.97 -4.88 8.88
N GLN A 93 3.76 -6.20 9.06
CA GLN A 93 4.71 -7.05 9.80
C GLN A 93 6.06 -7.20 9.11
N CYS A 94 6.11 -7.00 7.80
CA CYS A 94 7.31 -6.88 7.00
C CYS A 94 7.24 -5.61 6.17
N ASP A 95 8.32 -5.29 5.45
CA ASP A 95 8.35 -4.10 4.62
C ASP A 95 7.24 -4.12 3.56
N VAL A 96 6.53 -3.01 3.47
CA VAL A 96 5.63 -2.65 2.38
C VAL A 96 6.29 -1.53 1.62
N ILE A 97 6.74 -1.81 0.41
CA ILE A 97 7.46 -0.86 -0.44
C ILE A 97 6.55 -0.48 -1.61
N ILE A 98 6.26 0.80 -1.74
CA ILE A 98 5.43 1.35 -2.82
C ILE A 98 6.24 2.42 -3.55
N GLY A 99 6.35 2.30 -4.86
CA GLY A 99 7.10 3.21 -5.72
C GLY A 99 6.41 4.55 -5.96
N ASP A 100 6.96 5.31 -6.91
CA ASP A 100 6.47 6.64 -7.25
C ASP A 100 5.17 6.59 -8.05
N HIS A 101 4.34 7.66 -7.91
CA HIS A 101 3.08 7.80 -8.65
C HIS A 101 2.14 6.59 -8.51
N ALA A 102 2.09 5.96 -7.36
CA ALA A 102 1.13 4.90 -7.09
C ALA A 102 -0.20 5.51 -6.60
N PHE A 103 -1.32 5.08 -7.24
CA PHE A 103 -2.67 5.52 -6.93
C PHE A 103 -3.50 4.35 -6.41
N LEU A 104 -3.94 4.43 -5.16
CA LEU A 104 -4.76 3.41 -4.52
C LEU A 104 -6.20 3.90 -4.37
N GLY A 105 -7.14 3.15 -4.90
CA GLY A 105 -8.58 3.39 -4.73
C GLY A 105 -9.05 3.15 -3.29
N PRO A 106 -10.34 3.43 -3.00
CA PRO A 106 -10.86 3.29 -1.65
C PRO A 106 -10.82 1.85 -1.15
N ARG A 107 -10.51 1.68 0.14
CA ARG A 107 -10.48 0.37 0.83
C ARG A 107 -9.55 -0.64 0.19
N VAL A 108 -8.39 -0.20 -0.30
CA VAL A 108 -7.30 -1.12 -0.65
C VAL A 108 -6.71 -1.67 0.63
N ASN A 109 -6.39 -2.98 0.62
CA ASN A 109 -5.84 -3.68 1.76
C ASN A 109 -4.53 -4.36 1.36
N ILE A 110 -3.46 -4.11 2.11
CA ILE A 110 -2.13 -4.68 1.90
C ILE A 110 -1.76 -5.49 3.13
N TYR A 111 -1.54 -6.78 2.96
CA TYR A 111 -1.27 -7.67 4.08
C TYR A 111 0.11 -8.32 3.94
N CYS A 112 0.99 -8.09 4.92
CA CYS A 112 2.23 -8.84 5.09
C CYS A 112 2.05 -10.00 6.06
N ALA A 113 1.04 -9.94 6.95
CA ALA A 113 0.78 -10.90 7.99
C ALA A 113 0.38 -12.28 7.45
N CYS A 114 1.00 -13.32 7.98
CA CYS A 114 0.68 -14.71 7.70
C CYS A 114 0.59 -15.52 8.99
N HIS A 115 -0.22 -16.59 8.93
CA HIS A 115 -0.27 -17.62 9.97
C HIS A 115 0.08 -19.00 9.40
N PRO A 116 0.65 -19.89 10.23
CA PRO A 116 0.85 -21.28 9.84
C PRO A 116 -0.47 -21.96 9.42
N ILE A 117 -0.42 -22.71 8.32
CA ILE A 117 -1.59 -23.46 7.81
C ILE A 117 -1.97 -24.56 8.82
N ASP A 118 -0.96 -25.21 9.43
CA ASP A 118 -1.19 -26.21 10.46
C ASP A 118 -1.86 -25.58 11.69
N ALA A 119 -3.01 -26.14 12.08
CA ALA A 119 -3.84 -25.59 13.15
C ALA A 119 -3.15 -25.66 14.52
N MET A 120 -2.42 -26.75 14.82
CA MET A 120 -1.73 -26.90 16.10
C MET A 120 -0.61 -25.88 16.26
N ILE A 121 0.16 -25.65 15.20
CA ILE A 121 1.25 -24.66 15.20
C ILE A 121 0.67 -23.25 15.26
N ARG A 122 -0.39 -22.95 14.50
CA ARG A 122 -1.07 -21.66 14.55
C ARG A 122 -1.63 -21.35 15.94
N ASN A 123 -2.26 -22.32 16.57
CA ASN A 123 -2.84 -22.19 17.91
C ASN A 123 -1.76 -22.01 19.01
N ALA A 124 -0.50 -22.35 18.72
CA ALA A 124 0.61 -22.04 19.60
C ALA A 124 0.98 -20.54 19.60
N GLY A 125 0.27 -19.68 18.84
CA GLY A 125 0.43 -18.23 18.83
C GLY A 125 1.71 -17.77 18.14
N VAL A 126 2.10 -18.44 17.06
CA VAL A 126 3.21 -18.00 16.21
C VAL A 126 2.67 -17.51 14.87
N GLU A 127 3.38 -16.53 14.32
CA GLU A 127 3.07 -15.82 13.08
C GLU A 127 4.31 -15.78 12.19
N LEU A 128 4.13 -15.37 10.95
CA LEU A 128 5.21 -15.00 10.05
C LEU A 128 4.73 -13.87 9.14
N GLY A 129 5.67 -13.12 8.58
CA GLY A 129 5.39 -12.07 7.60
C GLY A 129 6.06 -12.36 6.27
N LYS A 130 5.51 -11.78 5.20
CA LYS A 130 6.14 -11.71 3.89
C LYS A 130 5.99 -10.30 3.34
N PRO A 131 7.08 -9.68 2.83
CA PRO A 131 7.02 -8.32 2.32
C PRO A 131 6.10 -8.22 1.11
N VAL A 132 5.58 -7.02 0.87
CA VAL A 132 4.83 -6.67 -0.34
C VAL A 132 5.57 -5.54 -1.04
N THR A 133 5.72 -5.65 -2.37
CA THR A 133 6.34 -4.61 -3.20
C THR A 133 5.37 -4.19 -4.30
N ILE A 134 5.24 -2.89 -4.52
CA ILE A 134 4.45 -2.27 -5.58
C ILE A 134 5.39 -1.31 -6.31
N GLY A 135 5.53 -1.47 -7.62
CA GLY A 135 6.39 -0.63 -8.46
C GLY A 135 5.83 0.77 -8.70
N ASP A 136 6.42 1.48 -9.66
CA ASP A 136 6.06 2.84 -10.03
C ASP A 136 4.86 2.88 -10.98
N ASN A 137 4.13 4.00 -10.98
CA ASN A 137 3.02 4.25 -11.90
C ASN A 137 1.94 3.14 -11.83
N VAL A 138 1.59 2.70 -10.64
CA VAL A 138 0.59 1.65 -10.43
C VAL A 138 -0.74 2.26 -10.02
N TRP A 139 -1.81 1.86 -10.70
CA TRP A 139 -3.17 2.19 -10.27
C TRP A 139 -3.90 0.95 -9.76
N ILE A 140 -4.29 0.95 -8.49
CA ILE A 140 -5.01 -0.15 -7.85
C ILE A 140 -6.46 0.29 -7.58
N GLY A 141 -7.40 -0.37 -8.21
CA GLY A 141 -8.83 -0.15 -8.02
C GLY A 141 -9.30 -0.48 -6.60
N GLY A 142 -10.37 0.18 -6.19
CA GLY A 142 -10.91 0.05 -4.83
C GLY A 142 -11.32 -1.36 -4.43
N ASN A 143 -11.35 -1.63 -3.12
CA ASN A 143 -11.66 -2.93 -2.52
C ASN A 143 -10.71 -4.07 -2.96
N THR A 144 -9.51 -3.75 -3.43
CA THR A 144 -8.47 -4.73 -3.77
C THR A 144 -7.77 -5.21 -2.51
N VAL A 145 -7.46 -6.51 -2.47
CA VAL A 145 -6.66 -7.15 -1.42
C VAL A 145 -5.35 -7.65 -2.03
N ILE A 146 -4.22 -7.25 -1.43
CA ILE A 146 -2.88 -7.70 -1.81
C ILE A 146 -2.37 -8.64 -0.72
N ASN A 147 -2.13 -9.89 -1.07
CA ASN A 147 -1.72 -10.94 -0.14
C ASN A 147 -0.21 -10.91 0.14
N PRO A 148 0.20 -11.51 1.26
CA PRO A 148 1.60 -11.53 1.69
C PRO A 148 2.56 -12.13 0.67
N GLY A 149 3.68 -11.43 0.45
CA GLY A 149 4.75 -11.87 -0.42
C GLY A 149 4.53 -11.57 -1.91
N VAL A 150 3.53 -10.76 -2.26
CA VAL A 150 3.25 -10.36 -3.63
C VAL A 150 4.14 -9.20 -4.06
N THR A 151 4.65 -9.29 -5.29
CA THR A 151 5.26 -8.17 -6.02
C THR A 151 4.35 -7.77 -7.19
N ILE A 152 3.99 -6.49 -7.25
CA ILE A 152 3.33 -5.85 -8.39
C ILE A 152 4.38 -5.00 -9.09
N GLY A 153 4.59 -5.26 -10.39
CA GLY A 153 5.53 -4.50 -11.22
C GLY A 153 5.11 -3.05 -11.47
N SER A 154 5.84 -2.34 -12.29
CA SER A 154 5.58 -0.95 -12.67
C SER A 154 4.63 -0.83 -13.86
N ASN A 155 3.96 0.33 -14.00
CA ASN A 155 3.00 0.60 -15.07
C ASN A 155 1.87 -0.43 -15.12
N VAL A 156 1.27 -0.73 -13.97
CA VAL A 156 0.21 -1.75 -13.80
C VAL A 156 -1.10 -1.10 -13.43
N VAL A 157 -2.19 -1.62 -13.99
CA VAL A 157 -3.56 -1.28 -13.57
C VAL A 157 -4.24 -2.52 -13.00
N ILE A 158 -4.71 -2.41 -11.76
CA ILE A 158 -5.48 -3.46 -11.09
C ILE A 158 -6.94 -3.06 -11.01
N GLY A 159 -7.82 -3.89 -11.58
CA GLY A 159 -9.27 -3.68 -11.50
C GLY A 159 -9.82 -3.83 -10.07
N SER A 160 -10.85 -3.03 -9.75
CA SER A 160 -11.47 -3.02 -8.42
C SER A 160 -12.00 -4.40 -7.98
N GLY A 161 -11.96 -4.68 -6.68
CA GLY A 161 -12.44 -5.95 -6.10
C GLY A 161 -11.51 -7.13 -6.34
N SER A 162 -10.27 -6.89 -6.77
CA SER A 162 -9.29 -7.96 -7.04
C SER A 162 -8.70 -8.52 -5.74
N VAL A 163 -8.33 -9.82 -5.79
CA VAL A 163 -7.53 -10.47 -4.74
C VAL A 163 -6.24 -10.98 -5.35
N ILE A 164 -5.13 -10.29 -5.05
CA ILE A 164 -3.82 -10.56 -5.65
C ILE A 164 -3.09 -11.59 -4.79
N THR A 165 -2.91 -12.78 -5.33
CA THR A 165 -2.31 -13.94 -4.65
C THR A 165 -0.99 -14.39 -5.27
N LYS A 166 -0.57 -13.76 -6.37
CA LYS A 166 0.66 -14.03 -7.11
C LYS A 166 1.20 -12.73 -7.69
N ASP A 167 2.48 -12.71 -8.02
CA ASP A 167 3.13 -11.56 -8.62
C ASP A 167 2.45 -11.14 -9.94
N ILE A 168 2.43 -9.85 -10.17
CA ILE A 168 1.91 -9.21 -11.37
C ILE A 168 3.09 -8.57 -12.13
N PRO A 169 3.33 -8.91 -13.38
CA PRO A 169 4.43 -8.33 -14.16
C PRO A 169 4.18 -6.88 -14.55
N ASP A 170 5.22 -6.20 -15.02
CA ASP A 170 5.14 -4.82 -15.52
C ASP A 170 4.19 -4.68 -16.72
N GLY A 171 3.62 -3.47 -16.89
CA GLY A 171 2.95 -3.03 -18.10
C GLY A 171 1.65 -3.76 -18.44
N VAL A 172 0.91 -4.21 -17.43
CA VAL A 172 -0.32 -5.00 -17.66
C VAL A 172 -1.55 -4.41 -16.95
N ILE A 173 -2.71 -4.83 -17.46
CA ILE A 173 -3.99 -4.73 -16.76
C ILE A 173 -4.30 -6.10 -16.18
N ALA A 174 -4.59 -6.16 -14.88
CA ALA A 174 -4.96 -7.39 -14.18
C ALA A 174 -6.21 -7.17 -13.32
N ALA A 175 -7.04 -8.20 -13.14
CA ALA A 175 -8.22 -8.10 -12.27
C ALA A 175 -8.74 -9.48 -11.84
N GLY A 176 -9.66 -9.47 -10.87
CA GLY A 176 -10.46 -10.62 -10.46
C GLY A 176 -10.03 -11.25 -9.14
N ASN A 177 -10.77 -12.29 -8.74
CA ASN A 177 -10.49 -13.11 -7.55
C ASN A 177 -10.48 -14.61 -7.94
N PRO A 178 -9.31 -15.26 -7.98
CA PRO A 178 -7.96 -14.67 -7.83
C PRO A 178 -7.62 -13.74 -9.00
N CYS A 179 -6.82 -12.70 -8.73
CA CYS A 179 -6.38 -11.74 -9.75
C CYS A 179 -5.52 -12.43 -10.83
N LYS A 180 -5.80 -12.08 -12.09
CA LYS A 180 -5.08 -12.58 -13.26
C LYS A 180 -4.80 -11.44 -14.24
N VAL A 181 -3.69 -11.53 -14.96
CA VAL A 181 -3.41 -10.64 -16.08
C VAL A 181 -4.51 -10.81 -17.14
N ILE A 182 -5.10 -9.71 -17.56
CA ILE A 182 -6.13 -9.64 -18.61
C ILE A 182 -5.45 -9.40 -19.96
N ARG A 183 -4.58 -8.37 -20.01
CA ARG A 183 -3.85 -7.99 -21.23
C ARG A 183 -2.68 -7.05 -20.89
N PRO A 184 -1.71 -6.90 -21.79
CA PRO A 184 -0.73 -5.82 -21.70
C PRO A 184 -1.39 -4.45 -21.92
N ILE A 185 -0.76 -3.41 -21.36
CA ILE A 185 -0.99 -2.01 -21.74
C ILE A 185 -0.23 -1.77 -23.04
N THR A 186 -0.84 -1.11 -24.02
CA THR A 186 -0.31 -0.96 -25.37
C THR A 186 -0.29 0.50 -25.82
N GLU A 187 0.40 0.81 -26.92
CA GLU A 187 0.40 2.14 -27.51
C GLU A 187 -1.02 2.61 -27.90
N LYS A 188 -1.94 1.69 -28.26
CA LYS A 188 -3.35 2.06 -28.51
C LYS A 188 -4.05 2.64 -27.29
N ASP A 189 -3.71 2.18 -26.08
CA ASP A 189 -4.25 2.76 -24.85
C ASP A 189 -3.74 4.19 -24.69
N ARG A 190 -2.46 4.44 -24.99
CA ARG A 190 -1.86 5.76 -24.94
C ARG A 190 -2.46 6.71 -25.98
N GLU A 191 -2.58 6.27 -27.23
CA GLU A 191 -3.18 7.02 -28.32
C GLU A 191 -4.60 7.49 -27.98
N TYR A 192 -5.42 6.58 -27.45
CA TYR A 192 -6.78 6.90 -26.98
C TYR A 192 -6.78 8.01 -25.93
N TRP A 193 -5.91 7.91 -24.92
CA TRP A 193 -5.86 8.92 -23.86
C TRP A 193 -5.28 10.25 -24.32
N LEU A 194 -4.33 10.24 -25.26
CA LEU A 194 -3.82 11.46 -25.89
C LEU A 194 -4.91 12.22 -26.67
N GLU A 195 -5.83 11.52 -27.29
CA GLU A 195 -6.98 12.17 -27.95
C GLU A 195 -7.93 12.82 -26.90
N GLN A 196 -8.17 12.15 -25.79
CA GLN A 196 -8.98 12.71 -24.70
C GLN A 196 -8.30 13.96 -24.08
N VAL A 197 -6.99 13.92 -23.93
CA VAL A 197 -6.22 15.10 -23.46
C VAL A 197 -6.37 16.29 -24.42
N LYS A 198 -6.26 16.08 -25.72
CA LYS A 198 -6.44 17.16 -26.71
C LYS A 198 -7.85 17.77 -26.66
N GLU A 199 -8.87 16.93 -26.48
CA GLU A 199 -10.25 17.40 -26.30
C GLU A 199 -10.37 18.24 -25.02
N PHE A 200 -9.84 17.76 -23.89
CA PHE A 200 -9.84 18.48 -22.62
C PHE A 200 -9.15 19.85 -22.72
N GLU A 201 -7.91 19.89 -23.29
CA GLU A 201 -7.16 21.13 -23.45
C GLU A 201 -7.88 22.14 -24.35
N LYS A 202 -8.54 21.65 -25.40
CA LYS A 202 -9.34 22.49 -26.30
C LYS A 202 -10.56 23.10 -25.60
N ASP A 203 -11.24 22.30 -24.77
CA ASP A 203 -12.49 22.73 -24.13
C ASP A 203 -12.25 23.60 -22.90
N THR A 204 -11.16 23.36 -22.16
CA THR A 204 -10.86 24.07 -20.91
C THR A 204 -9.84 25.18 -21.06
N GLY A 205 -8.97 25.11 -22.06
CA GLY A 205 -7.80 25.95 -22.20
C GLY A 205 -6.66 25.62 -21.21
N GLU A 206 -6.84 24.58 -20.38
CA GLU A 206 -5.81 24.09 -19.47
C GLU A 206 -4.90 23.09 -20.19
N GLN A 207 -3.60 23.13 -19.91
CA GLN A 207 -2.64 22.15 -20.44
C GLN A 207 -2.43 21.02 -19.46
N VAL A 208 -2.42 19.79 -19.95
CA VAL A 208 -2.01 18.61 -19.20
C VAL A 208 -0.48 18.54 -19.23
N LEU A 209 0.15 18.74 -18.08
CA LEU A 209 1.61 18.72 -17.95
C LEU A 209 2.16 17.29 -18.00
N TRP A 210 3.27 17.16 -18.72
CA TRP A 210 4.03 15.93 -18.88
C TRP A 210 5.40 16.07 -18.21
#